data_7c09376d67948f82b15b34baee67be47
#
_entry.id   7c09376d67948f82b15b34baee67be47
#
_cell.length_a   1.000
_cell.length_b   1.000
_cell.length_c   1.000
_cell.angle_alpha   90.00
_cell.angle_beta   90.00
_cell.angle_gamma   90.00
#
_symmetry.space_group_name_H-M   'P 1'
#
loop_
_entity.id
_entity.type
_entity.pdbx_description
1 polymer ?
#
loop_
_entity_poly.entity_id
_entity_poly.type
_entity_poly.pdbx_seq_one_letter_code
_entity_poly.pdbx_strand_id
1 'polypeptide(L)'
;MRKQSISFLFSSFILFVFLFSSLPAAAQSSATGTTMITKKSTVPTLTEALPESAGMSSERLGRIDKLVKEYIDKKWIAGATVLVARDGKIVYYKGLGYDDIDKKTPLKKDAICRIASQTKAITSVALMMLYEEGKVLLSDPVSKYVPEFSNPKVLDKFNPADTTYTTVPAKREITIRDLLTQTSGIAYAQIGTKESNAIYYKAGVVGGIGVDKIVLGDKMKILGSLPLMHQPGEKWTYGLNTDLLGYVIEVVSGMSLDEFFRKKIFDPLGMKDTYFYLPKEKRDRLATLYSEDSTKHIIKDGETYELNGTIYVNYPNMNGTYYSGGGGLSSTAYDYSIFMQMLLNGGEYNGKRILSRTSIRMMTSNQIGDLDFGDDKFGLGFGIVTERGAAKTPVSPGTFSWGGMFSSSYWIDPKEKIIAQFFLQQFPNSHGDIHEKFKALVYQAINN
;
A
#
# COMPACT_ATOMS: atom_id res chain seq x y z
N MET A 1 -47.87 56.13 -26.96
CA MET A 1 -47.32 57.27 -27.79
C MET A 1 -45.84 57.24 -27.63
N ARG A 2 -45.14 57.02 -28.52
CA ARG A 2 -44.27 57.41 -29.61
C ARG A 2 -43.41 56.25 -30.15
N LYS A 3 -43.63 55.99 -31.43
CA LYS A 3 -42.78 55.22 -32.35
C LYS A 3 -41.58 56.05 -32.74
N GLN A 4 -40.51 55.38 -33.09
CA GLN A 4 -39.55 55.72 -34.16
C GLN A 4 -38.41 54.70 -34.09
N SER A 5 -37.93 54.09 -35.06
CA SER A 5 -37.89 54.01 -36.51
C SER A 5 -36.54 53.42 -36.91
N ILE A 6 -36.60 52.47 -37.78
CA ILE A 6 -35.56 51.67 -38.45
C ILE A 6 -34.61 52.57 -39.27
N SER A 7 -33.31 52.24 -39.32
CA SER A 7 -32.47 52.67 -40.43
C SER A 7 -31.57 51.52 -40.86
N PHE A 8 -31.77 51.01 -42.06
CA PHE A 8 -30.95 50.09 -42.84
C PHE A 8 -29.84 50.89 -43.50
N LEU A 9 -28.60 50.38 -43.48
CA LEU A 9 -27.58 50.81 -44.41
C LEU A 9 -26.96 49.60 -45.09
N PHE A 10 -27.26 49.48 -46.40
CA PHE A 10 -26.58 48.65 -47.39
C PHE A 10 -25.17 49.18 -47.66
N SER A 11 -24.16 48.34 -47.74
CA SER A 11 -22.92 48.66 -48.38
C SER A 11 -22.34 47.49 -49.14
N SER A 12 -22.20 47.68 -50.35
CA SER A 12 -21.73 47.02 -51.56
C SER A 12 -20.62 46.02 -51.43
N PHE A 13 -20.87 44.86 -52.07
CA PHE A 13 -19.88 43.85 -52.47
C PHE A 13 -19.00 44.35 -53.61
N ILE A 14 -17.69 44.35 -53.45
CA ILE A 14 -16.76 44.46 -54.58
C ILE A 14 -16.05 43.10 -54.72
N LEU A 15 -16.35 42.48 -55.88
CA LEU A 15 -15.78 41.19 -56.31
C LEU A 15 -14.41 41.46 -56.98
N PHE A 16 -13.30 41.03 -56.38
CA PHE A 16 -11.99 40.97 -57.04
C PHE A 16 -11.74 39.54 -57.51
N VAL A 17 -11.75 39.36 -58.82
CA VAL A 17 -11.32 38.13 -59.49
C VAL A 17 -9.80 38.21 -59.67
N PHE A 18 -9.07 37.32 -58.96
CA PHE A 18 -7.67 37.06 -59.25
C PHE A 18 -7.52 35.73 -60.01
N LEU A 19 -7.08 35.88 -61.29
CA LEU A 19 -6.59 34.77 -62.09
C LEU A 19 -5.24 34.31 -61.52
N PHE A 20 -5.18 33.08 -60.99
CA PHE A 20 -3.90 32.45 -60.69
C PHE A 20 -3.56 31.40 -61.73
N SER A 21 -2.46 31.67 -62.46
CA SER A 21 -1.82 30.74 -63.36
C SER A 21 -1.17 29.58 -62.57
N SER A 22 -1.54 28.37 -62.89
CA SER A 22 -0.98 27.14 -62.32
C SER A 22 0.41 26.84 -62.82
N LEU A 23 1.42 26.84 -61.94
CA LEU A 23 2.71 26.15 -62.12
C LEU A 23 2.73 24.88 -61.24
N PRO A 24 3.18 23.75 -61.72
CA PRO A 24 3.29 22.57 -60.89
C PRO A 24 4.52 22.64 -60.01
N ALA A 25 4.36 22.81 -58.70
CA ALA A 25 5.42 22.66 -57.71
C ALA A 25 5.61 21.17 -57.42
N ALA A 26 6.73 20.62 -57.78
CA ALA A 26 7.19 19.31 -57.36
C ALA A 26 7.39 19.31 -55.84
N ALA A 27 6.47 18.66 -55.10
CA ALA A 27 6.62 18.42 -53.69
C ALA A 27 7.72 17.40 -53.39
N GLN A 28 8.91 17.87 -53.04
CA GLN A 28 9.89 17.03 -52.36
C GLN A 28 9.40 16.76 -50.94
N SER A 29 8.88 15.55 -50.74
CA SER A 29 8.59 14.98 -49.41
C SER A 29 9.91 14.76 -48.66
N SER A 30 10.38 15.70 -47.89
CA SER A 30 11.37 15.45 -46.86
C SER A 30 10.68 14.86 -45.67
N ALA A 31 10.66 13.52 -45.60
CA ALA A 31 10.30 12.81 -44.38
C ALA A 31 11.37 13.11 -43.30
N THR A 32 11.17 14.18 -42.53
CA THR A 32 11.89 14.39 -41.28
C THR A 32 11.36 13.34 -40.29
N GLY A 33 12.04 12.17 -40.27
CA GLY A 33 11.86 11.21 -39.22
C GLY A 33 12.21 11.85 -37.87
N THR A 34 11.19 12.27 -37.13
CA THR A 34 11.37 12.67 -35.74
C THR A 34 11.75 11.41 -34.96
N THR A 35 13.05 11.16 -34.85
CA THR A 35 13.57 10.16 -33.92
C THR A 35 13.18 10.65 -32.54
N MET A 36 12.14 10.05 -31.95
CA MET A 36 11.85 10.23 -30.52
C MET A 36 13.08 9.74 -29.76
N ILE A 37 13.92 10.68 -29.33
CA ILE A 37 14.98 10.40 -28.37
C ILE A 37 14.25 10.07 -27.06
N THR A 38 14.02 8.78 -26.80
CA THR A 38 13.56 8.30 -25.51
C THR A 38 14.67 8.63 -24.53
N LYS A 39 14.48 9.70 -23.76
CA LYS A 39 15.40 10.08 -22.69
C LYS A 39 15.47 8.89 -21.72
N LYS A 40 16.61 8.19 -21.73
CA LYS A 40 16.83 7.07 -20.82
C LYS A 40 16.61 7.59 -19.40
N SER A 41 15.73 6.95 -18.63
CA SER A 41 15.50 7.32 -17.22
C SER A 41 16.84 7.30 -16.49
N THR A 42 17.09 8.37 -15.71
CA THR A 42 18.32 8.50 -14.91
C THR A 42 18.14 7.94 -13.50
N VAL A 43 16.90 7.52 -13.15
CA VAL A 43 16.64 6.95 -11.83
C VAL A 43 17.06 5.48 -11.76
N PRO A 44 17.57 5.02 -10.60
CA PRO A 44 17.98 3.63 -10.42
C PRO A 44 16.85 2.62 -10.66
N THR A 45 17.19 1.52 -11.35
CA THR A 45 16.37 0.32 -11.41
C THR A 45 17.05 -0.79 -10.63
N LEU A 46 16.28 -1.74 -10.11
CA LEU A 46 16.82 -2.85 -9.35
C LEU A 46 17.64 -3.79 -10.22
N THR A 47 18.91 -3.99 -9.84
CA THR A 47 19.84 -4.92 -10.48
C THR A 47 20.62 -5.69 -9.43
N GLU A 48 20.80 -7.00 -9.60
CA GLU A 48 21.66 -7.79 -8.70
C GLU A 48 23.12 -7.31 -8.83
N ALA A 49 23.78 -7.13 -7.70
CA ALA A 49 25.16 -6.62 -7.64
C ALA A 49 25.91 -7.15 -6.40
N LEU A 50 27.24 -7.11 -6.45
CA LEU A 50 28.05 -7.38 -5.28
C LEU A 50 27.83 -6.29 -4.22
N PRO A 51 27.67 -6.64 -2.93
CA PRO A 51 27.47 -5.67 -1.84
C PRO A 51 28.53 -4.57 -1.80
N GLU A 52 29.77 -4.90 -2.08
CA GLU A 52 30.90 -3.96 -2.08
C GLU A 52 30.71 -2.84 -3.10
N SER A 53 30.06 -3.14 -4.24
CA SER A 53 29.75 -2.12 -5.26
C SER A 53 28.71 -1.10 -4.82
N ALA A 54 27.98 -1.42 -3.75
CA ALA A 54 27.00 -0.54 -3.11
C ALA A 54 27.51 0.01 -1.77
N GLY A 55 28.80 -0.14 -1.46
CA GLY A 55 29.39 0.29 -0.19
C GLY A 55 28.90 -0.53 1.01
N MET A 56 28.61 -1.83 0.80
CA MET A 56 28.20 -2.75 1.85
C MET A 56 29.10 -3.96 1.90
N SER A 57 29.21 -4.61 3.06
CA SER A 57 30.05 -5.78 3.29
C SER A 57 29.27 -7.07 3.06
N SER A 58 29.73 -7.91 2.13
CA SER A 58 29.20 -9.27 1.92
C SER A 58 29.31 -10.13 3.16
N GLU A 59 30.46 -10.09 3.86
CA GLU A 59 30.69 -10.83 5.11
C GLU A 59 29.65 -10.47 6.17
N ARG A 60 29.41 -9.16 6.36
CA ARG A 60 28.48 -8.69 7.37
C ARG A 60 27.03 -8.98 7.00
N LEU A 61 26.65 -8.86 5.72
CA LEU A 61 25.32 -9.29 5.25
C LEU A 61 25.10 -10.79 5.45
N GLY A 62 26.14 -11.61 5.36
CA GLY A 62 26.07 -13.04 5.66
C GLY A 62 25.66 -13.38 7.11
N ARG A 63 25.69 -12.41 8.03
CA ARG A 63 25.16 -12.59 9.40
C ARG A 63 23.64 -12.75 9.42
N ILE A 64 22.93 -12.29 8.36
CA ILE A 64 21.49 -12.49 8.18
C ILE A 64 21.19 -14.00 8.04
N ASP A 65 22.01 -14.73 7.27
CA ASP A 65 21.86 -16.20 7.14
C ASP A 65 21.97 -16.89 8.51
N LYS A 66 22.93 -16.46 9.35
CA LYS A 66 23.15 -17.01 10.69
C LYS A 66 21.97 -16.71 11.62
N LEU A 67 21.44 -15.48 11.59
CA LEU A 67 20.27 -15.08 12.37
C LEU A 67 19.05 -15.95 12.01
N VAL A 68 18.73 -16.05 10.72
CA VAL A 68 17.56 -16.83 10.28
C VAL A 68 17.75 -18.31 10.63
N LYS A 69 18.94 -18.86 10.41
CA LYS A 69 19.25 -20.25 10.78
C LYS A 69 19.07 -20.50 12.28
N GLU A 70 19.53 -19.59 13.14
CA GLU A 70 19.34 -19.70 14.60
C GLU A 70 17.86 -19.83 14.97
N TYR A 71 16.99 -19.01 14.38
CA TYR A 71 15.56 -19.04 14.66
C TYR A 71 14.89 -20.31 14.14
N ILE A 72 15.35 -20.84 12.98
CA ILE A 72 14.86 -22.11 12.43
C ILE A 72 15.30 -23.28 13.33
N ASP A 73 16.57 -23.31 13.76
CA ASP A 73 17.10 -24.37 14.63
C ASP A 73 16.37 -24.42 15.98
N LYS A 74 15.92 -23.26 16.48
CA LYS A 74 15.09 -23.12 17.69
C LYS A 74 13.61 -23.43 17.45
N LYS A 75 13.20 -23.73 16.22
CA LYS A 75 11.81 -23.96 15.81
C LYS A 75 10.89 -22.75 16.08
N TRP A 76 11.40 -21.55 15.96
CA TRP A 76 10.66 -20.31 16.13
C TRP A 76 10.06 -19.79 14.82
N ILE A 77 10.68 -20.11 13.68
CA ILE A 77 10.21 -19.79 12.32
C ILE A 77 10.49 -20.96 11.38
N ALA A 78 9.76 -21.05 10.27
CA ALA A 78 10.03 -22.03 9.20
C ALA A 78 11.11 -21.54 8.25
N GLY A 79 11.03 -20.28 7.88
CA GLY A 79 11.91 -19.64 6.92
C GLY A 79 11.57 -18.18 6.71
N ALA A 80 12.37 -17.50 5.90
CA ALA A 80 12.15 -16.10 5.53
C ALA A 80 12.54 -15.83 4.08
N THR A 81 11.77 -14.97 3.41
CA THR A 81 12.20 -14.35 2.15
C THR A 81 12.70 -12.94 2.46
N VAL A 82 13.93 -12.67 2.06
CA VAL A 82 14.66 -11.44 2.44
C VAL A 82 15.23 -10.77 1.19
N LEU A 83 15.01 -9.46 1.08
CA LEU A 83 15.66 -8.64 0.06
C LEU A 83 16.18 -7.33 0.67
N VAL A 84 17.44 -6.99 0.33
CA VAL A 84 18.04 -5.70 0.63
C VAL A 84 18.63 -5.12 -0.65
N ALA A 85 18.31 -3.87 -0.94
CA ALA A 85 18.97 -3.13 -2.01
C ALA A 85 19.42 -1.76 -1.52
N ARG A 86 20.54 -1.28 -2.05
CA ARG A 86 21.09 0.06 -1.81
C ARG A 86 21.41 0.74 -3.13
N ASP A 87 20.91 1.97 -3.33
CA ASP A 87 21.11 2.76 -4.54
C ASP A 87 20.75 1.99 -5.84
N GLY A 88 19.62 1.24 -5.81
CA GLY A 88 19.13 0.41 -6.93
C GLY A 88 19.86 -0.93 -7.10
N LYS A 89 20.88 -1.22 -6.31
CA LYS A 89 21.63 -2.49 -6.36
C LYS A 89 21.10 -3.46 -5.31
N ILE A 90 20.57 -4.60 -5.77
CA ILE A 90 20.18 -5.70 -4.88
C ILE A 90 21.45 -6.36 -4.38
N VAL A 91 21.72 -6.19 -3.10
CA VAL A 91 22.95 -6.68 -2.43
C VAL A 91 22.69 -7.94 -1.62
N TYR A 92 21.42 -8.27 -1.37
CA TYR A 92 21.01 -9.49 -0.71
C TYR A 92 19.61 -9.89 -1.17
N TYR A 93 19.42 -11.10 -1.68
CA TYR A 93 18.11 -11.62 -2.07
C TYR A 93 18.08 -13.14 -1.95
N LYS A 94 17.44 -13.66 -0.90
CA LYS A 94 17.40 -15.09 -0.59
C LYS A 94 16.03 -15.53 -0.06
N GLY A 95 15.69 -16.79 -0.35
CA GLY A 95 14.78 -17.60 0.45
C GLY A 95 15.63 -18.44 1.40
N LEU A 96 15.34 -18.41 2.68
CA LEU A 96 16.06 -19.08 3.74
C LEU A 96 15.13 -20.02 4.50
N GLY A 97 15.61 -21.22 4.83
CA GLY A 97 14.80 -22.23 5.54
C GLY A 97 13.80 -22.96 4.63
N TYR A 98 12.63 -23.24 5.17
CA TYR A 98 11.67 -24.15 4.56
C TYR A 98 10.34 -23.45 4.27
N ASP A 99 9.75 -23.80 3.13
CA ASP A 99 8.34 -23.54 2.82
C ASP A 99 7.45 -24.58 3.53
N ASP A 100 7.83 -25.86 3.50
CA ASP A 100 7.17 -26.92 4.25
C ASP A 100 8.20 -27.60 5.17
N ILE A 101 8.06 -27.38 6.49
CA ILE A 101 9.01 -27.90 7.49
C ILE A 101 8.94 -29.42 7.61
N ASP A 102 7.78 -30.03 7.41
CA ASP A 102 7.58 -31.47 7.54
C ASP A 102 8.24 -32.23 6.40
N LYS A 103 8.07 -31.70 5.17
CA LYS A 103 8.65 -32.24 3.94
C LYS A 103 10.07 -31.73 3.69
N LYS A 104 10.55 -30.78 4.50
CA LYS A 104 11.82 -30.08 4.29
C LYS A 104 11.94 -29.44 2.91
N THR A 105 10.83 -28.95 2.36
CA THR A 105 10.80 -28.24 1.07
C THR A 105 11.47 -26.88 1.24
N PRO A 106 12.54 -26.54 0.51
CA PRO A 106 13.21 -25.26 0.66
C PRO A 106 12.30 -24.08 0.30
N LEU A 107 12.36 -22.99 1.07
CA LEU A 107 11.68 -21.75 0.73
C LEU A 107 12.42 -21.06 -0.42
N LYS A 108 11.73 -20.83 -1.53
CA LYS A 108 12.28 -20.14 -2.69
C LYS A 108 12.28 -18.64 -2.51
N LYS A 109 13.29 -17.94 -3.07
CA LYS A 109 13.37 -16.47 -2.99
C LYS A 109 12.19 -15.76 -3.70
N ASP A 110 11.57 -16.42 -4.66
CA ASP A 110 10.43 -15.94 -5.44
C ASP A 110 9.07 -16.47 -4.94
N ALA A 111 9.02 -16.99 -3.72
CA ALA A 111 7.77 -17.38 -3.07
C ALA A 111 6.81 -16.18 -2.99
N ILE A 112 5.52 -16.42 -3.23
CA ILE A 112 4.48 -15.41 -3.10
C ILE A 112 3.99 -15.42 -1.65
N CYS A 113 4.16 -14.31 -0.97
CA CYS A 113 3.81 -14.14 0.43
C CYS A 113 2.54 -13.28 0.58
N ARG A 114 1.69 -13.62 1.55
CA ARG A 114 0.60 -12.74 1.98
C ARG A 114 1.21 -11.52 2.64
N ILE A 115 1.05 -10.34 2.03
CA ILE A 115 1.69 -9.10 2.53
C ILE A 115 0.78 -8.32 3.49
N ALA A 116 -0.47 -8.74 3.64
CA ALA A 116 -1.44 -8.14 4.55
C ALA A 116 -1.39 -6.60 4.52
N SER A 117 -1.18 -5.94 5.66
CA SER A 117 -1.23 -4.47 5.78
C SER A 117 -0.20 -3.69 4.95
N GLN A 118 0.79 -4.34 4.35
CA GLN A 118 1.65 -3.67 3.36
C GLN A 118 0.86 -3.26 2.10
N THR A 119 -0.31 -3.86 1.86
CA THR A 119 -1.30 -3.42 0.85
C THR A 119 -1.66 -1.95 0.99
N LYS A 120 -1.70 -1.43 2.22
CA LYS A 120 -2.07 -0.02 2.51
C LYS A 120 -1.22 1.00 1.78
N ALA A 121 0.07 0.74 1.63
CA ALA A 121 0.98 1.62 0.89
C ALA A 121 0.55 1.73 -0.58
N ILE A 122 0.20 0.61 -1.21
CA ILE A 122 -0.24 0.56 -2.62
C ILE A 122 -1.59 1.28 -2.78
N THR A 123 -2.54 1.04 -1.86
CA THR A 123 -3.84 1.72 -1.87
C THR A 123 -3.70 3.24 -1.68
N SER A 124 -2.81 3.67 -0.78
CA SER A 124 -2.53 5.09 -0.57
C SER A 124 -1.93 5.75 -1.82
N VAL A 125 -1.00 5.06 -2.50
CA VAL A 125 -0.44 5.52 -3.79
C VAL A 125 -1.54 5.60 -4.84
N ALA A 126 -2.42 4.61 -4.94
CA ALA A 126 -3.53 4.58 -5.89
C ALA A 126 -4.49 5.76 -5.69
N LEU A 127 -4.83 6.08 -4.43
CA LEU A 127 -5.65 7.26 -4.15
C LEU A 127 -4.93 8.56 -4.52
N MET A 128 -3.62 8.65 -4.24
CA MET A 128 -2.84 9.83 -4.60
C MET A 128 -2.68 10.01 -6.11
N MET A 129 -2.80 8.95 -6.91
CA MET A 129 -2.91 9.08 -8.37
C MET A 129 -4.20 9.81 -8.76
N LEU A 130 -5.34 9.45 -8.15
CA LEU A 130 -6.61 10.15 -8.38
C LEU A 130 -6.58 11.60 -7.87
N TYR A 131 -5.83 11.87 -6.81
CA TYR A 131 -5.57 13.22 -6.32
C TYR A 131 -4.77 14.03 -7.35
N GLU A 132 -3.70 13.49 -7.95
CA GLU A 132 -2.92 14.15 -9.01
C GLU A 132 -3.74 14.35 -10.30
N GLU A 133 -4.70 13.48 -10.57
CA GLU A 133 -5.66 13.63 -11.67
C GLU A 133 -6.76 14.68 -11.37
N GLY A 134 -6.77 15.30 -10.18
CA GLY A 134 -7.78 16.28 -9.77
C GLY A 134 -9.16 15.70 -9.50
N LYS A 135 -9.31 14.38 -9.42
CA LYS A 135 -10.59 13.70 -9.20
C LYS A 135 -11.00 13.65 -7.73
N VAL A 136 -10.04 13.73 -6.82
CA VAL A 136 -10.19 13.69 -5.37
C VAL A 136 -9.35 14.78 -4.73
N LEU A 137 -9.91 15.47 -3.73
CA LEU A 137 -9.13 16.35 -2.85
C LEU A 137 -8.95 15.69 -1.48
N LEU A 138 -7.83 15.93 -0.82
CA LEU A 138 -7.59 15.41 0.52
C LEU A 138 -8.55 15.99 1.56
N SER A 139 -9.10 17.17 1.31
CA SER A 139 -10.12 17.84 2.13
C SER A 139 -11.55 17.41 1.80
N ASP A 140 -11.77 16.65 0.72
CA ASP A 140 -13.12 16.21 0.40
C ASP A 140 -13.69 15.35 1.53
N PRO A 141 -14.96 15.55 1.91
CA PRO A 141 -15.63 14.63 2.80
C PRO A 141 -15.84 13.28 2.11
N VAL A 142 -15.71 12.21 2.88
CA VAL A 142 -15.92 10.83 2.37
C VAL A 142 -17.33 10.66 1.84
N SER A 143 -18.31 11.32 2.44
CA SER A 143 -19.73 11.32 2.03
C SER A 143 -19.97 11.78 0.58
N LYS A 144 -19.07 12.56 0.02
CA LYS A 144 -19.10 12.94 -1.41
C LYS A 144 -19.01 11.73 -2.34
N TYR A 145 -18.34 10.68 -1.92
CA TYR A 145 -18.11 9.44 -2.68
C TYR A 145 -18.93 8.26 -2.15
N VAL A 146 -19.14 8.21 -0.84
CA VAL A 146 -19.87 7.16 -0.13
C VAL A 146 -20.89 7.84 0.80
N PRO A 147 -22.13 8.11 0.29
CA PRO A 147 -23.14 8.90 1.01
C PRO A 147 -23.51 8.38 2.39
N GLU A 148 -23.33 7.08 2.64
CA GLU A 148 -23.59 6.45 3.93
C GLU A 148 -22.70 7.00 5.08
N PHE A 149 -21.63 7.72 4.74
CA PHE A 149 -20.78 8.43 5.71
C PHE A 149 -21.22 9.87 5.99
N SER A 150 -22.41 10.29 5.49
CA SER A 150 -22.98 11.59 5.83
C SER A 150 -23.41 11.66 7.29
N ASN A 151 -23.18 12.80 7.94
CA ASN A 151 -23.59 13.05 9.32
C ASN A 151 -23.12 11.95 10.29
N PRO A 152 -21.81 11.62 10.30
CA PRO A 152 -21.28 10.52 11.11
C PRO A 152 -21.55 10.74 12.61
N LYS A 153 -21.70 9.65 13.32
CA LYS A 153 -21.88 9.65 14.78
C LYS A 153 -20.64 9.07 15.44
N VAL A 154 -20.40 9.51 16.65
CA VAL A 154 -19.29 9.04 17.49
C VAL A 154 -19.86 8.30 18.70
N LEU A 155 -19.24 7.19 19.06
CA LEU A 155 -19.56 6.41 20.25
C LEU A 155 -19.44 7.29 21.49
N ASP A 156 -20.50 7.33 22.31
CA ASP A 156 -20.54 8.05 23.58
C ASP A 156 -20.38 7.07 24.74
N LYS A 157 -21.31 6.10 24.84
CA LYS A 157 -21.29 5.10 25.91
C LYS A 157 -21.49 3.72 25.31
N PHE A 158 -20.83 2.71 25.88
CA PHE A 158 -20.95 1.32 25.52
C PHE A 158 -21.25 0.47 26.74
N ASN A 159 -22.28 -0.41 26.66
CA ASN A 159 -22.58 -1.37 27.69
C ASN A 159 -22.04 -2.74 27.30
N PRO A 160 -20.99 -3.26 27.98
CA PRO A 160 -20.39 -4.55 27.61
C PRO A 160 -21.29 -5.75 27.91
N ALA A 161 -22.33 -5.60 28.75
CA ALA A 161 -23.20 -6.73 29.13
C ALA A 161 -24.16 -7.16 28.01
N ASP A 162 -24.63 -6.19 27.21
CA ASP A 162 -25.62 -6.42 26.15
C ASP A 162 -25.21 -5.82 24.79
N THR A 163 -24.03 -5.21 24.74
CA THR A 163 -23.47 -4.52 23.56
C THR A 163 -24.31 -3.35 23.04
N THR A 164 -25.20 -2.79 23.88
CA THR A 164 -25.91 -1.55 23.55
C THR A 164 -24.98 -0.34 23.67
N TYR A 165 -25.29 0.72 22.91
CA TYR A 165 -24.48 1.93 22.93
C TYR A 165 -25.30 3.19 22.63
N THR A 166 -24.78 4.33 23.08
CA THR A 166 -25.25 5.65 22.69
C THR A 166 -24.25 6.36 21.81
N THR A 167 -24.70 7.34 21.07
CA THR A 167 -23.84 8.12 20.16
C THR A 167 -24.13 9.61 20.28
N VAL A 168 -23.13 10.41 19.96
CA VAL A 168 -23.23 11.87 19.75
C VAL A 168 -22.87 12.21 18.31
N PRO A 169 -23.33 13.33 17.77
CA PRO A 169 -22.92 13.77 16.43
C PRO A 169 -21.41 13.98 16.36
N ALA A 170 -20.80 13.64 15.23
CA ALA A 170 -19.43 14.06 14.96
C ALA A 170 -19.35 15.59 14.79
N LYS A 171 -18.27 16.21 15.20
CA LYS A 171 -18.03 17.66 15.06
C LYS A 171 -17.85 18.07 13.60
N ARG A 172 -17.44 17.18 12.75
CA ARG A 172 -17.28 17.33 11.30
C ARG A 172 -17.35 15.99 10.60
N GLU A 173 -17.50 16.01 9.30
CA GLU A 173 -17.39 14.81 8.47
C GLU A 173 -15.95 14.29 8.40
N ILE A 174 -15.82 13.01 8.08
CA ILE A 174 -14.52 12.36 7.80
C ILE A 174 -14.04 12.84 6.44
N THR A 175 -12.77 13.22 6.34
CA THR A 175 -12.13 13.58 5.07
C THR A 175 -11.28 12.44 4.51
N ILE A 176 -10.95 12.52 3.22
CA ILE A 176 -9.99 11.60 2.58
C ILE A 176 -8.63 11.62 3.31
N ARG A 177 -8.18 12.80 3.79
CA ARG A 177 -6.97 12.91 4.61
C ARG A 177 -7.08 12.09 5.90
N ASP A 178 -8.21 12.15 6.61
CA ASP A 178 -8.40 11.37 7.85
C ASP A 178 -8.26 9.86 7.60
N LEU A 179 -8.73 9.37 6.45
CA LEU A 179 -8.55 7.96 6.08
C LEU A 179 -7.09 7.62 5.81
N LEU A 180 -6.37 8.44 5.01
CA LEU A 180 -4.96 8.24 4.70
C LEU A 180 -4.06 8.31 5.93
N THR A 181 -4.44 9.09 6.92
CA THR A 181 -3.68 9.30 8.17
C THR A 181 -4.13 8.42 9.32
N GLN A 182 -5.16 7.59 9.14
CA GLN A 182 -5.75 6.75 10.20
C GLN A 182 -6.29 7.59 11.39
N THR A 183 -6.88 8.75 11.11
CA THR A 183 -7.41 9.65 12.14
C THR A 183 -8.93 9.85 12.06
N SER A 184 -9.63 9.05 11.27
CA SER A 184 -11.08 9.17 11.05
C SER A 184 -11.94 8.79 12.26
N GLY A 185 -11.43 7.95 13.16
CA GLY A 185 -12.20 7.28 14.22
C GLY A 185 -12.74 5.91 13.82
N ILE A 186 -12.53 5.47 12.58
CA ILE A 186 -12.83 4.09 12.15
C ILE A 186 -11.80 3.14 12.73
N ALA A 187 -12.26 2.06 13.37
CA ALA A 187 -11.40 0.99 13.92
C ALA A 187 -11.54 -0.30 13.09
N TYR A 188 -10.94 -1.38 13.58
CA TYR A 188 -11.16 -2.74 13.08
C TYR A 188 -12.25 -3.48 13.88
N ALA A 189 -12.88 -4.48 13.24
CA ALA A 189 -13.78 -5.42 13.89
C ALA A 189 -13.05 -6.55 14.64
N GLN A 190 -11.80 -6.87 14.24
CA GLN A 190 -11.05 -8.00 14.80
C GLN A 190 -9.96 -7.59 15.78
N ILE A 191 -9.22 -6.53 15.48
CA ILE A 191 -8.03 -6.08 16.22
C ILE A 191 -8.21 -4.68 16.79
N GLY A 192 -9.46 -4.20 16.89
CA GLY A 192 -9.82 -2.91 17.48
C GLY A 192 -9.97 -2.98 19.01
N THR A 193 -10.70 -2.02 19.57
CA THR A 193 -11.11 -2.04 20.97
C THR A 193 -12.24 -3.04 21.20
N LYS A 194 -12.55 -3.37 22.47
CA LYS A 194 -13.69 -4.25 22.79
C LYS A 194 -15.00 -3.70 22.22
N GLU A 195 -15.18 -2.40 22.25
CA GLU A 195 -16.36 -1.70 21.74
C GLU A 195 -16.46 -1.84 20.21
N SER A 196 -15.39 -1.51 19.49
CA SER A 196 -15.38 -1.60 18.03
C SER A 196 -15.53 -3.05 17.57
N ASN A 197 -14.87 -3.99 18.24
CA ASN A 197 -15.01 -5.41 17.94
C ASN A 197 -16.46 -5.88 18.08
N ALA A 198 -17.12 -5.56 19.21
CA ALA A 198 -18.50 -5.93 19.45
C ALA A 198 -19.48 -5.29 18.45
N ILE A 199 -19.37 -3.97 18.24
CA ILE A 199 -20.30 -3.21 17.38
C ILE A 199 -20.13 -3.62 15.92
N TYR A 200 -18.89 -3.65 15.41
CA TYR A 200 -18.64 -3.91 14.00
C TYR A 200 -18.87 -5.38 13.64
N TYR A 201 -18.47 -6.31 14.50
CA TYR A 201 -18.72 -7.73 14.28
C TYR A 201 -20.22 -8.05 14.23
N LYS A 202 -21.01 -7.52 15.20
CA LYS A 202 -22.47 -7.69 15.23
C LYS A 202 -23.16 -7.14 13.97
N ALA A 203 -22.61 -6.08 13.39
CA ALA A 203 -23.08 -5.51 12.13
C ALA A 203 -22.59 -6.27 10.89
N GLY A 204 -21.79 -7.31 11.05
CA GLY A 204 -21.25 -8.11 9.95
C GLY A 204 -20.16 -7.41 9.14
N VAL A 205 -19.46 -6.42 9.75
CA VAL A 205 -18.27 -5.83 9.15
C VAL A 205 -17.10 -6.79 9.31
N VAL A 206 -16.42 -7.08 8.22
CA VAL A 206 -15.30 -8.04 8.17
C VAL A 206 -13.95 -7.32 8.22
N GLY A 207 -12.90 -8.03 8.65
CA GLY A 207 -11.54 -7.47 8.76
C GLY A 207 -10.75 -7.36 7.45
N GLY A 208 -11.37 -7.75 6.35
CA GLY A 208 -10.82 -7.52 5.01
C GLY A 208 -9.88 -8.59 4.48
N ILE A 209 -9.54 -9.62 5.25
CA ILE A 209 -8.63 -10.70 4.82
C ILE A 209 -9.36 -12.04 4.93
N GLY A 210 -9.19 -12.90 3.93
CA GLY A 210 -9.63 -14.29 3.99
C GLY A 210 -11.15 -14.47 4.03
N VAL A 211 -11.92 -13.59 3.42
CA VAL A 211 -13.38 -13.65 3.35
C VAL A 211 -13.83 -14.10 1.96
N ASP A 212 -14.94 -14.88 1.93
CA ASP A 212 -15.49 -15.41 0.69
C ASP A 212 -16.84 -14.75 0.33
N LYS A 213 -17.12 -14.63 -0.97
CA LYS A 213 -18.42 -14.23 -1.55
C LYS A 213 -18.99 -12.90 -1.04
N ILE A 214 -18.12 -11.94 -0.71
CA ILE A 214 -18.46 -10.62 -0.20
C ILE A 214 -17.88 -9.56 -1.12
N VAL A 215 -18.56 -8.43 -1.27
CA VAL A 215 -18.11 -7.27 -2.04
C VAL A 215 -17.67 -6.17 -1.08
N LEU A 216 -16.53 -5.54 -1.38
CA LEU A 216 -15.93 -4.48 -0.55
C LEU A 216 -16.95 -3.36 -0.28
N GLY A 217 -17.58 -2.84 -1.33
CA GLY A 217 -18.53 -1.72 -1.24
C GLY A 217 -19.69 -1.98 -0.28
N ASP A 218 -20.23 -3.21 -0.25
CA ASP A 218 -21.36 -3.55 0.65
C ASP A 218 -20.94 -3.43 2.12
N LYS A 219 -19.72 -3.86 2.46
CA LYS A 219 -19.21 -3.77 3.83
C LYS A 219 -18.83 -2.35 4.21
N MET A 220 -18.33 -1.56 3.28
CA MET A 220 -18.02 -0.14 3.53
C MET A 220 -19.29 0.70 3.73
N LYS A 221 -20.38 0.39 3.02
CA LYS A 221 -21.69 1.05 3.24
C LYS A 221 -22.26 0.71 4.62
N ILE A 222 -22.19 -0.54 5.05
CA ILE A 222 -22.58 -0.94 6.42
C ILE A 222 -21.75 -0.16 7.44
N LEU A 223 -20.42 -0.08 7.25
CA LEU A 223 -19.50 0.64 8.12
C LEU A 223 -19.88 2.12 8.27
N GLY A 224 -20.38 2.77 7.20
CA GLY A 224 -20.82 4.16 7.20
C GLY A 224 -22.00 4.44 8.14
N SER A 225 -22.81 3.44 8.47
CA SER A 225 -23.93 3.55 9.42
C SER A 225 -23.53 3.35 10.89
N LEU A 226 -22.28 2.95 11.16
CA LEU A 226 -21.79 2.60 12.48
C LEU A 226 -21.04 3.77 13.14
N PRO A 227 -20.97 3.81 14.49
CA PRO A 227 -20.28 4.90 15.17
C PRO A 227 -18.78 4.85 14.98
N LEU A 228 -18.18 6.02 14.86
CA LEU A 228 -16.74 6.23 15.00
C LEU A 228 -16.33 6.05 16.47
N MET A 229 -15.12 5.62 16.73
CA MET A 229 -14.61 5.41 18.10
C MET A 229 -14.13 6.72 18.78
N HIS A 230 -13.92 7.78 18.02
CA HIS A 230 -13.58 9.12 18.48
C HIS A 230 -13.90 10.16 17.40
N GLN A 231 -13.82 11.43 17.73
CA GLN A 231 -14.03 12.52 16.77
C GLN A 231 -12.97 12.49 15.66
N PRO A 232 -13.35 12.74 14.39
CA PRO A 232 -12.40 12.78 13.27
C PRO A 232 -11.27 13.78 13.53
N GLY A 233 -10.04 13.33 13.38
CA GLY A 233 -8.81 14.12 13.60
C GLY A 233 -8.34 14.20 15.05
N GLU A 234 -9.02 13.57 16.01
CA GLU A 234 -8.67 13.68 17.45
C GLU A 234 -7.57 12.71 17.86
N LYS A 235 -7.56 11.51 17.29
CA LYS A 235 -6.59 10.44 17.64
C LYS A 235 -6.18 9.66 16.40
N TRP A 236 -5.01 9.05 16.47
CA TRP A 236 -4.60 8.02 15.55
C TRP A 236 -5.23 6.68 15.97
N THR A 237 -5.98 6.06 15.06
CA THR A 237 -6.64 4.77 15.31
C THR A 237 -6.52 3.87 14.12
N TYR A 238 -5.80 2.76 14.27
CA TYR A 238 -5.64 1.77 13.22
C TYR A 238 -6.96 1.08 12.90
N GLY A 239 -7.38 1.11 11.64
CA GLY A 239 -8.70 0.61 11.27
C GLY A 239 -8.90 0.36 9.77
N LEU A 240 -10.17 0.13 9.40
CA LEU A 240 -10.62 -0.14 8.03
C LEU A 240 -10.55 1.08 7.10
N ASN A 241 -9.87 2.13 7.51
CA ASN A 241 -9.69 3.36 6.73
C ASN A 241 -9.22 3.09 5.30
N THR A 242 -8.29 2.16 5.13
CA THR A 242 -7.69 1.90 3.81
C THR A 242 -8.55 0.96 2.97
N ASP A 243 -9.41 0.14 3.58
CA ASP A 243 -10.47 -0.57 2.85
C ASP A 243 -11.48 0.41 2.30
N LEU A 244 -11.88 1.41 3.11
CA LEU A 244 -12.76 2.49 2.65
C LEU A 244 -12.12 3.33 1.55
N LEU A 245 -10.80 3.63 1.63
CA LEU A 245 -10.07 4.26 0.53
C LEU A 245 -10.09 3.39 -0.74
N GLY A 246 -9.97 2.07 -0.59
CA GLY A 246 -10.11 1.13 -1.71
C GLY A 246 -11.47 1.26 -2.39
N TYR A 247 -12.54 1.33 -1.61
CA TYR A 247 -13.88 1.54 -2.17
C TYR A 247 -14.05 2.93 -2.79
N VAL A 248 -13.49 3.99 -2.21
CA VAL A 248 -13.46 5.32 -2.85
C VAL A 248 -12.76 5.27 -4.20
N ILE A 249 -11.65 4.53 -4.31
CA ILE A 249 -10.94 4.34 -5.60
C ILE A 249 -11.87 3.65 -6.61
N GLU A 250 -12.61 2.61 -6.22
CA GLU A 250 -13.57 1.93 -7.11
C GLU A 250 -14.67 2.88 -7.60
N VAL A 251 -15.26 3.66 -6.68
CA VAL A 251 -16.33 4.64 -7.01
C VAL A 251 -15.83 5.72 -7.97
N VAL A 252 -14.65 6.29 -7.71
CA VAL A 252 -14.12 7.41 -8.50
C VAL A 252 -13.58 6.96 -9.85
N SER A 253 -12.98 5.78 -9.91
CA SER A 253 -12.36 5.28 -11.14
C SER A 253 -13.32 4.50 -12.04
N GLY A 254 -14.41 3.95 -11.49
CA GLY A 254 -15.30 3.02 -12.18
C GLY A 254 -14.69 1.64 -12.44
N MET A 255 -13.54 1.32 -11.81
CA MET A 255 -12.85 0.04 -11.91
C MET A 255 -12.91 -0.69 -10.57
N SER A 256 -12.85 -2.03 -10.57
CA SER A 256 -12.55 -2.74 -9.33
C SER A 256 -11.15 -2.36 -8.84
N LEU A 257 -10.91 -2.50 -7.53
CA LEU A 257 -9.60 -2.15 -6.96
C LEU A 257 -8.47 -3.02 -7.56
N ASP A 258 -8.75 -4.30 -7.84
CA ASP A 258 -7.80 -5.21 -8.53
C ASP A 258 -7.46 -4.70 -9.94
N GLU A 259 -8.46 -4.33 -10.71
CA GLU A 259 -8.27 -3.79 -12.06
C GLU A 259 -7.49 -2.48 -12.04
N PHE A 260 -7.81 -1.58 -11.10
CA PHE A 260 -7.09 -0.31 -10.94
C PHE A 260 -5.61 -0.55 -10.61
N PHE A 261 -5.32 -1.38 -9.61
CA PHE A 261 -3.94 -1.69 -9.23
C PHE A 261 -3.18 -2.34 -10.39
N ARG A 262 -3.80 -3.31 -11.07
CA ARG A 262 -3.18 -3.98 -12.22
C ARG A 262 -2.81 -3.00 -13.30
N LYS A 263 -3.78 -2.23 -13.81
CA LYS A 263 -3.59 -1.34 -14.96
C LYS A 263 -2.74 -0.11 -14.65
N LYS A 264 -2.85 0.43 -13.43
CA LYS A 264 -2.27 1.73 -13.09
C LYS A 264 -0.94 1.64 -12.34
N ILE A 265 -0.68 0.53 -11.67
CA ILE A 265 0.52 0.37 -10.81
C ILE A 265 1.34 -0.85 -11.26
N PHE A 266 0.75 -2.07 -11.23
CA PHE A 266 1.53 -3.29 -11.37
C PHE A 266 2.07 -3.47 -12.79
N ASP A 267 1.25 -3.37 -13.83
CA ASP A 267 1.68 -3.52 -15.21
C ASP A 267 2.68 -2.43 -15.63
N PRO A 268 2.46 -1.12 -15.33
CA PRO A 268 3.45 -0.09 -15.62
C PRO A 268 4.81 -0.31 -14.94
N LEU A 269 4.81 -0.83 -13.71
CA LEU A 269 6.02 -1.12 -12.94
C LEU A 269 6.66 -2.47 -13.27
N GLY A 270 5.94 -3.38 -13.95
CA GLY A 270 6.37 -4.74 -14.24
C GLY A 270 6.26 -5.69 -13.04
N MET A 271 5.38 -5.41 -12.09
CA MET A 271 5.08 -6.27 -10.94
C MET A 271 4.16 -7.42 -11.38
N LYS A 272 4.73 -8.58 -11.66
CA LYS A 272 4.04 -9.71 -12.29
C LYS A 272 3.51 -10.74 -11.31
N ASP A 273 3.90 -10.65 -10.05
CA ASP A 273 3.61 -11.62 -8.99
C ASP A 273 2.87 -10.99 -7.79
N THR A 274 2.13 -9.87 -8.04
CA THR A 274 1.34 -9.19 -7.03
C THR A 274 -0.15 -9.25 -7.37
N TYR A 275 -0.97 -9.82 -6.45
CA TYR A 275 -2.38 -10.13 -6.69
C TYR A 275 -3.20 -10.07 -5.40
N PHE A 276 -4.50 -9.78 -5.53
CA PHE A 276 -5.47 -10.10 -4.48
C PHE A 276 -5.76 -11.60 -4.45
N TYR A 277 -6.03 -12.19 -5.61
CA TYR A 277 -6.28 -13.62 -5.80
C TYR A 277 -5.37 -14.15 -6.88
N LEU A 278 -4.65 -15.23 -6.58
CA LEU A 278 -3.62 -15.76 -7.46
C LEU A 278 -4.23 -16.45 -8.68
N PRO A 279 -3.74 -16.18 -9.89
CA PRO A 279 -4.07 -16.95 -11.06
C PRO A 279 -3.58 -18.39 -10.86
N LYS A 280 -4.26 -19.33 -11.50
CA LYS A 280 -4.12 -20.77 -11.25
C LYS A 280 -2.67 -21.26 -11.37
N GLU A 281 -1.94 -20.72 -12.35
CA GLU A 281 -0.54 -21.09 -12.67
C GLU A 281 0.48 -20.57 -11.64
N LYS A 282 0.06 -19.75 -10.67
CA LYS A 282 0.95 -19.21 -9.62
C LYS A 282 0.65 -19.73 -8.23
N ARG A 283 -0.44 -20.50 -8.07
CA ARG A 283 -0.93 -20.97 -6.76
C ARG A 283 0.09 -21.84 -6.02
N ASP A 284 0.87 -22.62 -6.74
CA ASP A 284 1.91 -23.49 -6.17
C ASP A 284 3.11 -22.71 -5.59
N ARG A 285 3.17 -21.39 -5.85
CA ARG A 285 4.22 -20.51 -5.31
C ARG A 285 3.78 -19.79 -4.04
N LEU A 286 2.52 -19.96 -3.61
CA LEU A 286 2.02 -19.34 -2.38
C LEU A 286 2.71 -20.00 -1.18
N ALA A 287 3.45 -19.20 -0.41
CA ALA A 287 4.17 -19.68 0.76
C ALA A 287 3.21 -20.23 1.83
N THR A 288 3.62 -21.31 2.48
CA THR A 288 2.89 -21.94 3.58
C THR A 288 2.76 -20.97 4.75
N LEU A 289 1.56 -20.88 5.34
CA LEU A 289 1.33 -20.10 6.55
C LEU A 289 1.53 -20.99 7.78
N TYR A 290 2.11 -20.38 8.80
CA TYR A 290 2.42 -21.00 10.08
C TYR A 290 1.82 -20.24 11.25
N SER A 291 1.66 -20.93 12.36
CA SER A 291 1.20 -20.44 13.65
C SER A 291 2.20 -20.87 14.74
N GLU A 292 1.85 -20.67 16.01
CA GLU A 292 2.63 -21.11 17.17
C GLU A 292 1.78 -22.02 18.07
N ASP A 293 2.42 -23.03 18.65
CA ASP A 293 1.85 -23.81 19.72
C ASP A 293 1.94 -23.07 21.08
N SER A 294 1.43 -23.70 22.14
CA SER A 294 1.47 -23.14 23.50
C SER A 294 2.87 -22.94 24.06
N THR A 295 3.88 -23.60 23.48
CA THR A 295 5.31 -23.49 23.84
C THR A 295 6.06 -22.47 22.98
N LYS A 296 5.36 -21.74 22.11
CA LYS A 296 5.91 -20.76 21.18
C LYS A 296 6.80 -21.35 20.08
N HIS A 297 6.62 -22.62 19.78
CA HIS A 297 7.22 -23.25 18.63
C HIS A 297 6.28 -23.23 17.43
N ILE A 298 6.90 -23.20 16.26
CA ILE A 298 6.18 -23.11 15.00
C ILE A 298 5.40 -24.40 14.71
N ILE A 299 4.15 -24.23 14.30
CA ILE A 299 3.29 -25.30 13.77
C ILE A 299 2.69 -24.85 12.45
N LYS A 300 2.43 -25.78 11.55
CA LYS A 300 1.75 -25.50 10.29
C LYS A 300 0.31 -25.08 10.57
N ASP A 301 -0.14 -24.03 9.95
CA ASP A 301 -1.50 -23.53 10.10
C ASP A 301 -2.53 -24.47 9.45
N GLY A 302 -3.76 -24.46 9.96
CA GLY A 302 -4.88 -25.19 9.40
C GLY A 302 -5.46 -24.52 8.15
N GLU A 303 -6.68 -24.90 7.79
CA GLU A 303 -7.40 -24.29 6.65
C GLU A 303 -7.99 -22.93 7.02
N THR A 304 -8.32 -22.73 8.28
CA THR A 304 -8.93 -21.50 8.81
C THR A 304 -8.22 -21.03 10.06
N TYR A 305 -8.31 -19.72 10.27
CA TYR A 305 -7.82 -19.03 11.45
C TYR A 305 -8.97 -18.22 12.06
N GLU A 306 -9.16 -18.30 13.38
CA GLU A 306 -10.23 -17.57 14.07
C GLU A 306 -9.70 -16.27 14.71
N LEU A 307 -10.20 -15.14 14.24
CA LEU A 307 -9.89 -13.82 14.79
C LEU A 307 -11.14 -12.94 14.74
N ASN A 308 -12.04 -13.09 15.73
CA ASN A 308 -13.38 -12.47 15.69
C ASN A 308 -14.03 -12.66 14.30
N GLY A 309 -14.10 -13.91 13.88
CA GLY A 309 -14.55 -14.36 12.56
C GLY A 309 -13.52 -15.24 11.86
N THR A 310 -13.99 -16.07 10.97
CA THR A 310 -13.17 -17.06 10.25
C THR A 310 -12.37 -16.40 9.13
N ILE A 311 -11.07 -16.60 9.13
CA ILE A 311 -10.16 -16.22 8.06
C ILE A 311 -9.70 -17.50 7.35
N TYR A 312 -9.96 -17.59 6.06
CA TYR A 312 -9.45 -18.70 5.24
C TYR A 312 -7.96 -18.50 4.93
N VAL A 313 -7.12 -19.43 5.41
CA VAL A 313 -5.66 -19.35 5.25
C VAL A 313 -5.24 -19.27 3.78
N ASN A 314 -5.89 -20.06 2.95
CA ASN A 314 -5.63 -20.12 1.50
C ASN A 314 -6.39 -19.07 0.68
N TYR A 315 -6.85 -17.96 1.29
CA TYR A 315 -7.62 -16.94 0.58
C TYR A 315 -6.98 -16.44 -0.72
N PRO A 316 -5.65 -16.32 -0.86
CA PRO A 316 -5.07 -15.89 -2.14
C PRO A 316 -5.33 -16.87 -3.29
N ASN A 317 -5.60 -18.14 -2.98
CA ASN A 317 -5.93 -19.19 -3.96
C ASN A 317 -7.44 -19.33 -4.24
N MET A 318 -8.28 -18.54 -3.57
CA MET A 318 -9.72 -18.51 -3.81
C MET A 318 -10.05 -17.71 -5.06
N ASN A 319 -11.29 -17.81 -5.51
CA ASN A 319 -11.85 -16.94 -6.55
C ASN A 319 -12.74 -15.88 -5.87
N GLY A 320 -12.12 -15.04 -5.05
CA GLY A 320 -12.81 -14.05 -4.25
C GLY A 320 -13.14 -12.77 -5.01
N THR A 321 -14.01 -11.96 -4.41
CA THR A 321 -14.46 -10.66 -4.93
C THR A 321 -14.25 -9.51 -3.94
N TYR A 322 -13.71 -9.78 -2.76
CA TYR A 322 -13.38 -8.78 -1.76
C TYR A 322 -11.93 -8.30 -1.95
N TYR A 323 -11.75 -7.18 -2.61
CA TYR A 323 -10.44 -6.59 -2.84
C TYR A 323 -10.07 -5.65 -1.70
N SER A 324 -9.62 -6.21 -0.56
CA SER A 324 -9.27 -5.41 0.61
C SER A 324 -8.11 -4.46 0.34
N GLY A 325 -8.39 -3.17 0.30
CA GLY A 325 -7.36 -2.13 0.21
C GLY A 325 -6.47 -2.05 1.46
N GLY A 326 -6.96 -2.57 2.59
CA GLY A 326 -6.24 -2.61 3.86
C GLY A 326 -5.32 -3.82 4.05
N GLY A 327 -5.50 -4.92 3.26
CA GLY A 327 -4.74 -6.14 3.58
C GLY A 327 -4.76 -7.27 2.56
N GLY A 328 -5.47 -7.14 1.44
CA GLY A 328 -5.80 -8.27 0.58
C GLY A 328 -4.71 -8.80 -0.34
N LEU A 329 -3.61 -8.06 -0.56
CA LEU A 329 -2.60 -8.43 -1.53
C LEU A 329 -1.64 -9.53 -1.03
N SER A 330 -1.19 -10.31 -1.99
CA SER A 330 -0.01 -11.18 -1.90
C SER A 330 1.01 -10.76 -2.94
N SER A 331 2.31 -10.87 -2.62
CA SER A 331 3.40 -10.41 -3.49
C SER A 331 4.68 -11.21 -3.24
N THR A 332 5.63 -11.13 -4.16
CA THR A 332 7.01 -11.57 -3.92
C THR A 332 7.84 -10.45 -3.33
N ALA A 333 8.94 -10.80 -2.67
CA ALA A 333 9.91 -9.82 -2.20
C ALA A 333 10.47 -8.96 -3.35
N TYR A 334 10.64 -9.52 -4.53
CA TYR A 334 11.14 -8.78 -5.70
C TYR A 334 10.12 -7.76 -6.21
N ASP A 335 8.86 -8.16 -6.44
CA ASP A 335 7.82 -7.24 -6.92
C ASP A 335 7.59 -6.08 -5.96
N TYR A 336 7.49 -6.38 -4.66
CA TYR A 336 7.31 -5.33 -3.66
C TYR A 336 8.52 -4.40 -3.58
N SER A 337 9.74 -4.91 -3.85
CA SER A 337 10.95 -4.07 -3.96
C SER A 337 10.90 -3.11 -5.14
N ILE A 338 10.29 -3.48 -6.27
CA ILE A 338 10.06 -2.59 -7.41
C ILE A 338 9.19 -1.40 -6.95
N PHE A 339 8.11 -1.67 -6.21
CA PHE A 339 7.25 -0.62 -5.64
C PHE A 339 8.01 0.27 -4.66
N MET A 340 8.81 -0.32 -3.77
CA MET A 340 9.64 0.42 -2.82
C MET A 340 10.68 1.30 -3.53
N GLN A 341 11.33 0.78 -4.58
CA GLN A 341 12.32 1.53 -5.36
C GLN A 341 11.65 2.69 -6.12
N MET A 342 10.44 2.50 -6.64
CA MET A 342 9.63 3.57 -7.24
C MET A 342 9.40 4.70 -6.23
N LEU A 343 9.04 4.39 -4.98
CA LEU A 343 8.86 5.38 -3.92
C LEU A 343 10.18 6.09 -3.58
N LEU A 344 11.27 5.35 -3.40
CA LEU A 344 12.60 5.90 -3.14
C LEU A 344 13.08 6.84 -4.24
N ASN A 345 12.76 6.54 -5.48
CA ASN A 345 13.08 7.36 -6.65
C ASN A 345 12.16 8.59 -6.81
N GLY A 346 11.28 8.87 -5.84
CA GLY A 346 10.34 10.00 -5.93
C GLY A 346 9.23 9.79 -6.96
N GLY A 347 8.72 8.56 -7.06
CA GLY A 347 7.53 8.20 -7.82
C GLY A 347 7.78 7.67 -9.22
N GLU A 348 9.03 7.31 -9.56
CA GLU A 348 9.41 6.81 -10.90
C GLU A 348 10.21 5.51 -10.82
N TYR A 349 9.94 4.59 -11.71
CA TYR A 349 10.74 3.37 -11.90
C TYR A 349 10.76 2.97 -13.37
N ASN A 350 11.94 2.64 -13.89
CA ASN A 350 12.14 2.18 -15.28
C ASN A 350 11.44 3.05 -16.34
N GLY A 351 11.53 4.38 -16.20
CA GLY A 351 10.92 5.35 -17.12
C GLY A 351 9.40 5.50 -16.99
N LYS A 352 8.77 4.83 -16.01
CA LYS A 352 7.35 4.98 -15.71
C LYS A 352 7.16 5.79 -14.44
N ARG A 353 6.46 6.91 -14.54
CA ARG A 353 6.10 7.75 -13.41
C ARG A 353 4.71 7.36 -12.91
N ILE A 354 4.63 6.98 -11.66
CA ILE A 354 3.38 6.63 -10.95
C ILE A 354 2.85 7.85 -10.21
N LEU A 355 3.72 8.57 -9.52
CA LEU A 355 3.40 9.80 -8.79
C LEU A 355 4.46 10.87 -9.04
N SER A 356 4.11 12.12 -8.79
CA SER A 356 5.07 13.20 -8.75
C SER A 356 5.95 13.11 -7.50
N ARG A 357 7.15 13.67 -7.59
CA ARG A 357 8.07 13.80 -6.45
C ARG A 357 7.43 14.57 -5.29
N THR A 358 6.59 15.55 -5.59
CA THR A 358 5.90 16.35 -4.58
C THR A 358 4.86 15.57 -3.81
N SER A 359 4.11 14.66 -4.48
CA SER A 359 3.16 13.76 -3.82
C SER A 359 3.89 12.74 -2.93
N ILE A 360 4.99 12.14 -3.40
CA ILE A 360 5.80 11.26 -2.54
C ILE A 360 6.27 12.00 -1.29
N ARG A 361 6.83 13.21 -1.43
CA ARG A 361 7.25 14.02 -0.28
C ARG A 361 6.10 14.30 0.68
N MET A 362 4.91 14.62 0.17
CA MET A 362 3.72 14.84 1.00
C MET A 362 3.31 13.55 1.74
N MET A 363 3.34 12.40 1.07
CA MET A 363 3.00 11.12 1.66
C MET A 363 3.97 10.70 2.78
N THR A 364 5.24 11.06 2.64
CA THR A 364 6.33 10.68 3.56
C THR A 364 6.75 11.80 4.51
N SER A 365 5.88 12.79 4.74
CA SER A 365 6.03 13.82 5.76
C SER A 365 4.97 13.66 6.86
N ASN A 366 5.22 14.21 8.05
CA ASN A 366 4.25 14.17 9.15
C ASN A 366 2.92 14.82 8.73
N GLN A 367 1.84 14.05 8.76
CA GLN A 367 0.49 14.47 8.39
C GLN A 367 -0.49 14.45 9.57
N ILE A 368 -0.04 14.00 10.74
CA ILE A 368 -0.85 13.90 11.95
C ILE A 368 -0.49 14.99 12.99
N GLY A 369 0.43 15.90 12.66
CA GLY A 369 0.86 16.98 13.55
C GLY A 369 1.40 16.43 14.87
N ASP A 370 0.83 16.91 15.97
CA ASP A 370 1.25 16.53 17.34
C ASP A 370 0.51 15.32 17.91
N LEU A 371 -0.41 14.71 17.14
CA LEU A 371 -1.09 13.49 17.59
C LEU A 371 -0.06 12.43 18.00
N ASP A 372 -0.42 11.69 19.05
CA ASP A 372 0.44 10.64 19.60
C ASP A 372 0.57 9.46 18.62
N PHE A 373 1.82 9.13 18.31
CA PHE A 373 2.23 7.95 17.57
C PHE A 373 3.58 7.43 18.12
N GLY A 374 3.76 7.52 19.40
CA GLY A 374 5.00 7.19 20.09
C GLY A 374 6.14 8.14 19.75
N ASP A 375 7.33 7.60 19.47
CA ASP A 375 8.50 8.40 19.10
C ASP A 375 8.48 8.86 17.63
N ASP A 376 7.61 8.25 16.82
CA ASP A 376 7.51 8.46 15.37
C ASP A 376 6.26 9.28 15.00
N LYS A 377 6.06 9.48 13.71
CA LYS A 377 4.90 10.16 13.13
C LYS A 377 4.31 9.33 11.99
N PHE A 378 3.14 9.77 11.49
CA PHE A 378 2.45 9.09 10.40
C PHE A 378 2.22 10.06 9.22
N GLY A 379 2.44 9.56 8.01
CA GLY A 379 2.22 10.27 6.76
C GLY A 379 0.88 9.87 6.11
N LEU A 380 0.82 9.93 4.79
CA LEU A 380 -0.33 9.43 4.04
C LEU A 380 -0.09 7.94 3.70
N GLY A 381 -0.34 7.06 4.68
CA GLY A 381 -0.24 5.61 4.55
C GLY A 381 1.09 4.98 5.00
N PHE A 382 1.99 5.74 5.63
CA PHE A 382 3.29 5.28 6.10
C PHE A 382 3.59 5.76 7.51
N GLY A 383 4.20 4.88 8.33
CA GLY A 383 4.90 5.30 9.54
C GLY A 383 6.21 5.99 9.14
N ILE A 384 6.59 7.05 9.84
CA ILE A 384 7.73 7.91 9.52
C ILE A 384 8.60 8.06 10.75
N VAL A 385 9.85 7.65 10.63
CA VAL A 385 10.85 7.77 11.68
C VAL A 385 11.24 9.22 11.86
N THR A 386 11.11 9.73 13.09
CA THR A 386 11.55 11.08 13.47
C THR A 386 13.00 11.07 13.99
N GLU A 387 13.56 12.24 14.29
CA GLU A 387 14.86 12.33 15.00
C GLU A 387 14.83 11.56 16.34
N ARG A 388 13.69 11.62 17.04
CA ARG A 388 13.50 10.92 18.32
C ARG A 388 13.43 9.40 18.13
N GLY A 389 12.76 8.91 17.10
CA GLY A 389 12.71 7.50 16.75
C GLY A 389 14.07 6.98 16.28
N ALA A 390 14.75 7.73 15.41
CA ALA A 390 16.08 7.40 14.90
C ALA A 390 17.16 7.32 16.00
N ALA A 391 17.00 8.06 17.09
CA ALA A 391 17.92 7.96 18.24
C ALA A 391 17.90 6.57 18.93
N LYS A 392 16.88 5.74 18.65
CA LYS A 392 16.69 4.42 19.26
C LYS A 392 16.92 3.25 18.28
N THR A 393 17.12 3.54 17.01
CA THR A 393 17.22 2.53 15.94
C THR A 393 18.34 2.91 14.97
N PRO A 394 18.88 1.97 14.17
CA PRO A 394 19.97 2.30 13.23
C PRO A 394 19.49 3.04 11.97
N VAL A 395 18.20 3.25 11.79
CA VAL A 395 17.65 3.88 10.57
C VAL A 395 17.76 5.40 10.62
N SER A 396 17.77 6.05 9.47
CA SER A 396 17.84 7.51 9.38
C SER A 396 16.48 8.17 9.69
N PRO A 397 16.46 9.40 10.24
CA PRO A 397 15.24 10.21 10.25
C PRO A 397 14.68 10.38 8.83
N GLY A 398 13.36 10.32 8.68
CA GLY A 398 12.69 10.33 7.40
C GLY A 398 12.56 8.96 6.73
N THR A 399 13.11 7.91 7.32
CA THR A 399 12.78 6.53 6.93
C THR A 399 11.29 6.30 7.09
N PHE A 400 10.67 5.66 6.10
CA PHE A 400 9.25 5.34 6.15
C PHE A 400 9.03 3.85 5.91
N SER A 401 8.01 3.32 6.56
CA SER A 401 7.84 1.88 6.68
C SER A 401 6.40 1.48 7.00
N TRP A 402 6.15 0.19 6.88
CA TRP A 402 5.01 -0.50 7.50
C TRP A 402 5.31 -1.99 7.61
N GLY A 403 4.35 -2.74 8.16
CA GLY A 403 4.42 -4.19 8.27
C GLY A 403 3.14 -4.88 7.83
N GLY A 404 3.11 -6.19 7.93
CA GLY A 404 1.95 -7.02 7.65
C GLY A 404 1.70 -8.05 8.76
N MET A 405 0.43 -8.40 8.94
CA MET A 405 -0.07 -9.31 9.97
C MET A 405 0.71 -10.64 10.04
N PHE A 406 1.13 -11.16 8.88
CA PHE A 406 1.85 -12.44 8.79
C PHE A 406 3.36 -12.30 9.00
N SER A 407 3.76 -11.38 9.89
CA SER A 407 5.17 -11.09 10.22
C SER A 407 6.00 -10.73 9.00
N SER A 408 5.47 -9.84 8.18
CA SER A 408 6.21 -9.19 7.10
C SER A 408 6.51 -7.74 7.47
N SER A 409 7.70 -7.25 7.10
CA SER A 409 8.10 -5.87 7.32
C SER A 409 8.91 -5.33 6.16
N TYR A 410 8.82 -4.02 5.95
CA TYR A 410 9.68 -3.29 5.02
C TYR A 410 10.02 -1.91 5.55
N TRP A 411 11.12 -1.35 5.07
CA TRP A 411 11.42 0.07 5.23
C TRP A 411 12.14 0.62 4.00
N ILE A 412 12.02 1.92 3.83
CA ILE A 412 12.67 2.71 2.79
C ILE A 412 13.40 3.84 3.49
N ASP A 413 14.73 3.87 3.38
CA ASP A 413 15.59 4.90 3.95
C ASP A 413 16.12 5.80 2.83
N PRO A 414 15.57 7.01 2.64
CA PRO A 414 16.00 7.91 1.58
C PRO A 414 17.43 8.43 1.76
N LYS A 415 17.92 8.54 2.99
CA LYS A 415 19.26 9.07 3.29
C LYS A 415 20.34 8.06 2.91
N GLU A 416 20.17 6.80 3.34
CA GLU A 416 21.07 5.70 3.02
C GLU A 416 20.79 5.07 1.65
N LYS A 417 19.68 5.50 0.98
CA LYS A 417 19.17 4.92 -0.26
C LYS A 417 18.92 3.42 -0.18
N ILE A 418 18.46 2.97 0.98
CA ILE A 418 18.20 1.55 1.26
C ILE A 418 16.71 1.28 1.13
N ILE A 419 16.39 0.16 0.49
CA ILE A 419 15.13 -0.54 0.63
C ILE A 419 15.44 -1.92 1.21
N ALA A 420 14.68 -2.33 2.20
CA ALA A 420 14.84 -3.65 2.79
C ALA A 420 13.51 -4.23 3.22
N GLN A 421 13.38 -5.54 3.10
CA GLN A 421 12.18 -6.26 3.50
C GLN A 421 12.53 -7.66 4.00
N PHE A 422 11.69 -8.11 4.95
CA PHE A 422 11.81 -9.38 5.61
C PHE A 422 10.42 -10.01 5.71
N PHE A 423 10.17 -11.06 4.97
CA PHE A 423 8.88 -11.72 4.90
C PHE A 423 8.96 -13.09 5.59
N LEU A 424 8.31 -13.18 6.72
CA LEU A 424 7.83 -14.43 7.28
C LEU A 424 6.41 -14.70 6.78
N GLN A 425 5.92 -15.91 7.01
CA GLN A 425 4.52 -16.25 6.83
C GLN A 425 4.06 -16.97 8.11
N GLN A 426 3.86 -16.18 9.18
CA GLN A 426 3.56 -16.68 10.52
C GLN A 426 2.68 -15.71 11.29
N PHE A 427 1.62 -16.23 11.92
CA PHE A 427 0.77 -15.47 12.84
C PHE A 427 0.03 -16.40 13.82
N PRO A 428 0.09 -16.13 15.15
CA PRO A 428 0.94 -15.11 15.77
C PRO A 428 2.43 -15.41 15.65
N ASN A 429 3.28 -14.44 16.02
CA ASN A 429 4.73 -14.60 16.12
C ASN A 429 5.24 -13.97 17.42
N SER A 430 5.57 -14.80 18.40
CA SER A 430 6.13 -14.38 19.68
C SER A 430 7.61 -13.99 19.60
N HIS A 431 8.28 -14.29 18.48
CA HIS A 431 9.68 -14.04 18.20
C HIS A 431 9.90 -12.90 17.20
N GLY A 432 9.05 -11.88 17.27
CA GLY A 432 9.08 -10.72 16.36
C GLY A 432 10.33 -9.84 16.46
N ASP A 433 11.15 -10.02 17.51
CA ASP A 433 12.45 -9.38 17.68
C ASP A 433 13.44 -9.67 16.53
N ILE A 434 13.19 -10.71 15.74
CA ILE A 434 13.97 -11.01 14.52
C ILE A 434 13.97 -9.83 13.54
N HIS A 435 12.89 -9.04 13.45
CA HIS A 435 12.81 -7.88 12.56
C HIS A 435 13.77 -6.76 13.00
N GLU A 436 13.88 -6.50 14.30
CA GLU A 436 14.81 -5.50 14.81
C GLU A 436 16.26 -5.96 14.68
N LYS A 437 16.55 -7.24 14.93
CA LYS A 437 17.86 -7.84 14.70
C LYS A 437 18.24 -7.77 13.21
N PHE A 438 17.32 -8.11 12.31
CA PHE A 438 17.54 -8.00 10.86
C PHE A 438 17.88 -6.56 10.47
N LYS A 439 17.13 -5.58 10.97
CA LYS A 439 17.39 -4.16 10.74
C LYS A 439 18.81 -3.78 11.17
N ALA A 440 19.22 -4.15 12.38
CA ALA A 440 20.59 -3.92 12.86
C ALA A 440 21.65 -4.56 11.96
N LEU A 441 21.40 -5.79 11.46
CA LEU A 441 22.32 -6.49 10.57
C LEU A 441 22.45 -5.85 9.19
N VAL A 442 21.40 -5.23 8.67
CA VAL A 442 21.46 -4.47 7.41
C VAL A 442 22.35 -3.24 7.57
N TYR A 443 22.10 -2.42 8.60
CA TYR A 443 22.85 -1.17 8.77
C TYR A 443 24.30 -1.39 9.20
N GLN A 444 24.62 -2.41 10.00
CA GLN A 444 26.01 -2.73 10.36
C GLN A 444 26.85 -3.19 9.15
N ALA A 445 26.21 -3.56 8.04
CA ALA A 445 26.90 -3.94 6.82
C ALA A 445 27.33 -2.73 5.96
N ILE A 446 26.89 -1.53 6.28
CA ILE A 446 27.31 -0.29 5.58
C ILE A 446 28.78 0.00 5.92
N ASN A 447 29.60 0.27 4.90
CA ASN A 447 31.02 0.59 5.04
C ASN A 447 31.32 2.08 4.86
N ASN A 448 30.42 2.85 4.23
CA ASN A 448 30.65 4.26 3.86
C ASN A 448 29.34 5.07 3.90
#